data_b5cbdd27a5e22c748d1478405f7c6e38
#
_entry.id   b5cbdd27a5e22c748d1478405f7c6e38
#
_cell.length_a   1.000
_cell.length_b   1.000
_cell.length_c   1.000
_cell.angle_alpha   90.00
_cell.angle_beta   90.00
_cell.angle_gamma   90.00
#
_symmetry.space_group_name_H-M   'P 1'
#
loop_
_entity.id
_entity.type
_entity.pdbx_description
1 polymer ?
#
loop_
_entity_poly.entity_id
_entity_poly.type
_entity_poly.pdbx_seq_one_letter_code
_entity_poly.pdbx_strand_id
1 'polypeptide(L)'
;DLHSFPTRRSSDLLVNILLDFGKPEKEDSIIKVIGVGGGGGNAVNHMYREGIHDVTFVLCNTDNQALNDSPVPVHLQLGKEGLGAGNKPEKARAAAEESLEDIKQMLSDGTRMAFITAGMGGGTGTGAAPVIARVSKEMGILTVGIVTIPFRFEGDRKIDQALDGVEEMAKHV
;
A
#
# COMPACT_ATOMS: atom_id res chain seq x y z
N ASP A 1 -69.41 -15.98 0.98
CA ASP A 1 -68.15 -15.74 0.29
C ASP A 1 -67.04 -15.47 1.32
N LEU A 2 -66.30 -16.53 1.59
CA LEU A 2 -65.21 -16.54 2.54
C LEU A 2 -63.94 -16.02 1.88
N HIS A 3 -63.49 -14.86 2.31
CA HIS A 3 -62.20 -14.28 1.92
C HIS A 3 -61.06 -15.16 2.44
N SER A 4 -60.39 -15.85 1.54
CA SER A 4 -59.14 -16.57 1.82
C SER A 4 -58.00 -15.59 1.95
N PHE A 5 -57.50 -15.38 3.16
CA PHE A 5 -56.21 -14.73 3.40
C PHE A 5 -55.08 -15.71 3.01
N PRO A 6 -54.08 -15.29 2.24
CA PRO A 6 -52.92 -16.15 1.98
C PRO A 6 -52.11 -16.25 3.27
N THR A 7 -52.11 -17.43 3.87
CA THR A 7 -51.23 -17.76 4.98
C THR A 7 -49.81 -17.83 4.46
N ARG A 8 -49.03 -16.77 4.65
CA ARG A 8 -47.55 -16.85 4.50
C ARG A 8 -47.07 -17.88 5.53
N ARG A 9 -46.47 -18.95 5.06
CA ARG A 9 -45.88 -19.96 5.93
C ARG A 9 -44.78 -19.33 6.76
N SER A 10 -44.76 -19.57 8.06
CA SER A 10 -43.73 -19.06 9.00
C SER A 10 -42.31 -19.52 8.61
N SER A 11 -42.18 -20.57 7.76
CA SER A 11 -40.91 -20.98 7.15
C SER A 11 -40.26 -19.94 6.25
N ASP A 12 -41.07 -19.11 5.55
CA ASP A 12 -40.54 -18.11 4.62
C ASP A 12 -39.96 -16.89 5.36
N LEU A 13 -40.48 -16.61 6.55
CA LEU A 13 -39.98 -15.57 7.46
C LEU A 13 -38.65 -16.01 8.11
N LEU A 14 -38.53 -17.29 8.48
CA LEU A 14 -37.31 -17.84 9.08
C LEU A 14 -36.17 -17.91 8.06
N VAL A 15 -36.47 -18.27 6.81
CA VAL A 15 -35.45 -18.31 5.72
C VAL A 15 -34.91 -16.90 5.42
N ASN A 16 -35.78 -15.88 5.40
CA ASN A 16 -35.32 -14.51 5.18
C ASN A 16 -34.51 -13.94 6.35
N ILE A 17 -34.84 -14.34 7.58
CA ILE A 17 -34.06 -13.94 8.78
C ILE A 17 -32.70 -14.66 8.83
N LEU A 18 -32.62 -15.91 8.35
CA LEU A 18 -31.37 -16.68 8.32
C LEU A 18 -30.44 -16.30 7.17
N LEU A 19 -30.96 -15.62 6.13
CA LEU A 19 -30.15 -15.16 4.98
C LEU A 19 -29.65 -13.72 5.14
N ASP A 20 -30.11 -13.01 6.16
CA ASP A 20 -29.63 -11.66 6.47
C ASP A 20 -28.60 -11.66 7.62
N PHE A 21 -27.76 -12.68 7.68
CA PHE A 21 -26.43 -12.49 8.21
C PHE A 21 -25.71 -11.63 7.18
N GLY A 22 -25.72 -10.31 7.42
CA GLY A 22 -25.00 -9.37 6.59
C GLY A 22 -23.65 -9.97 6.21
N LYS A 23 -23.27 -9.84 4.95
CA LYS A 23 -21.89 -10.17 4.54
C LYS A 23 -21.00 -9.63 5.64
N PRO A 24 -20.10 -10.43 6.24
CA PRO A 24 -19.19 -9.87 7.23
C PRO A 24 -18.61 -8.63 6.59
N GLU A 25 -18.89 -7.47 7.17
CA GLU A 25 -18.18 -6.25 6.80
C GLU A 25 -16.73 -6.68 6.90
N LYS A 26 -16.02 -6.62 5.77
CA LYS A 26 -14.62 -6.97 5.72
C LYS A 26 -14.00 -5.97 6.67
N GLU A 27 -13.74 -6.38 7.92
CA GLU A 27 -13.04 -5.53 8.87
C GLU A 27 -11.78 -5.07 8.15
N ASP A 28 -11.68 -3.77 7.91
CA ASP A 28 -10.51 -3.20 7.25
C ASP A 28 -9.29 -3.62 8.08
N SER A 29 -8.36 -4.32 7.44
CA SER A 29 -7.19 -4.82 8.14
C SER A 29 -6.44 -3.66 8.78
N ILE A 30 -6.10 -3.81 10.06
CA ILE A 30 -5.27 -2.85 10.80
C ILE A 30 -3.81 -2.82 10.31
N ILE A 31 -3.43 -3.79 9.47
CA ILE A 31 -2.07 -3.95 8.92
C ILE A 31 -2.09 -3.58 7.44
N LYS A 32 -1.23 -2.66 7.07
CA LYS A 32 -1.05 -2.23 5.69
C LYS A 32 0.37 -2.55 5.19
N VAL A 33 0.46 -3.14 4.01
CA VAL A 33 1.73 -3.41 3.33
C VAL A 33 1.84 -2.50 2.12
N ILE A 34 2.82 -1.61 2.13
CA ILE A 34 3.00 -0.56 1.14
C ILE A 34 4.26 -0.83 0.33
N GLY A 35 4.10 -1.13 -0.94
CA GLY A 35 5.21 -1.28 -1.90
C GLY A 35 5.55 0.05 -2.54
N VAL A 36 6.79 0.51 -2.42
CA VAL A 36 7.24 1.80 -2.94
C VAL A 36 8.23 1.61 -4.08
N GLY A 37 7.88 2.15 -5.25
CA GLY A 37 8.66 2.03 -6.47
C GLY A 37 8.69 0.62 -7.05
N GLY A 38 9.51 0.36 -8.05
CA GLY A 38 9.53 -0.92 -8.76
C GLY A 38 9.90 -2.11 -7.88
N GLY A 39 10.94 -1.99 -7.05
CA GLY A 39 11.37 -3.07 -6.15
C GLY A 39 10.34 -3.42 -5.10
N GLY A 40 9.78 -2.41 -4.42
CA GLY A 40 8.71 -2.60 -3.45
C GLY A 40 7.42 -3.11 -4.10
N GLY A 41 7.09 -2.60 -5.28
CA GLY A 41 5.93 -3.06 -6.05
C GLY A 41 6.03 -4.55 -6.41
N ASN A 42 7.18 -5.02 -6.85
CA ASN A 42 7.41 -6.43 -7.15
C ASN A 42 7.21 -7.33 -5.92
N ALA A 43 7.73 -6.90 -4.76
CA ALA A 43 7.56 -7.64 -3.52
C ALA A 43 6.08 -7.76 -3.13
N VAL A 44 5.34 -6.66 -3.16
CA VAL A 44 3.91 -6.63 -2.83
C VAL A 44 3.08 -7.40 -3.86
N ASN A 45 3.39 -7.30 -5.15
CA ASN A 45 2.73 -8.10 -6.19
C ASN A 45 2.89 -9.60 -5.94
N HIS A 46 4.09 -10.00 -5.50
CA HIS A 46 4.32 -11.41 -5.14
C HIS A 46 3.49 -11.83 -3.93
N MET A 47 3.53 -11.05 -2.84
CA MET A 47 2.74 -11.32 -1.64
C MET A 47 1.23 -11.41 -1.94
N TYR A 48 0.73 -10.53 -2.80
CA TYR A 48 -0.67 -10.52 -3.23
C TYR A 48 -1.05 -11.79 -3.99
N ARG A 49 -0.19 -12.28 -4.89
CA ARG A 49 -0.41 -13.54 -5.64
C ARG A 49 -0.35 -14.77 -4.75
N GLU A 50 0.48 -14.76 -3.71
CA GLU A 50 0.55 -15.84 -2.71
C GLU A 50 -0.68 -15.89 -1.79
N GLY A 51 -1.60 -14.94 -1.91
CA GLY A 51 -2.86 -14.94 -1.17
C GLY A 51 -2.70 -14.70 0.33
N ILE A 52 -1.76 -13.86 0.73
CA ILE A 52 -1.60 -13.47 2.13
C ILE A 52 -2.85 -12.70 2.58
N HIS A 53 -3.47 -13.15 3.67
CA HIS A 53 -4.73 -12.64 4.20
C HIS A 53 -4.50 -11.67 5.38
N ASP A 54 -5.57 -10.98 5.77
CA ASP A 54 -5.63 -10.09 6.95
C ASP A 54 -4.67 -8.89 6.87
N VAL A 55 -4.27 -8.52 5.67
CA VAL A 55 -3.49 -7.31 5.38
C VAL A 55 -4.07 -6.57 4.16
N THR A 56 -3.92 -5.26 4.14
CA THR A 56 -4.27 -4.42 2.99
C THR A 56 -3.00 -4.10 2.21
N PHE A 57 -2.99 -4.38 0.92
CA PHE A 57 -1.87 -4.08 0.02
C PHE A 57 -2.08 -2.77 -0.70
N VAL A 58 -1.04 -1.95 -0.76
CA VAL A 58 -1.02 -0.69 -1.50
C VAL A 58 0.28 -0.55 -2.28
N LEU A 59 0.20 -0.05 -3.50
CA LEU A 59 1.37 0.31 -4.30
C LEU A 59 1.48 1.82 -4.43
N CYS A 60 2.67 2.35 -4.15
CA CYS A 60 3.03 3.74 -4.34
C CYS A 60 4.14 3.85 -5.39
N ASN A 61 3.93 4.58 -6.45
CA ASN A 61 4.95 4.76 -7.49
C ASN A 61 4.83 6.14 -8.16
N THR A 62 5.94 6.65 -8.66
CA THR A 62 5.98 7.82 -9.56
C THR A 62 5.71 7.46 -11.02
N ASP A 63 5.70 6.17 -11.35
CA ASP A 63 5.43 5.62 -12.69
C ASP A 63 4.02 5.03 -12.72
N ASN A 64 3.14 5.68 -13.48
CA ASN A 64 1.75 5.27 -13.62
C ASN A 64 1.59 3.95 -14.39
N GLN A 65 2.45 3.68 -15.37
CA GLN A 65 2.40 2.41 -16.11
C GLN A 65 2.67 1.23 -15.19
N ALA A 66 3.70 1.33 -14.33
CA ALA A 66 4.03 0.28 -13.37
C ALA A 66 2.91 0.03 -12.35
N LEU A 67 2.10 1.04 -12.02
CA LEU A 67 0.91 0.88 -11.19
C LEU A 67 -0.21 0.13 -11.93
N ASN A 68 -0.48 0.50 -13.17
CA ASN A 68 -1.55 -0.09 -13.98
C ASN A 68 -1.29 -1.57 -14.32
N ASP A 69 -0.04 -1.98 -14.43
CA ASP A 69 0.36 -3.36 -14.73
C ASP A 69 0.28 -4.28 -13.49
N SER A 70 -0.04 -3.76 -12.32
CA SER A 70 -0.09 -4.50 -11.07
C SER A 70 -1.44 -5.17 -10.81
N PRO A 71 -1.46 -6.40 -10.25
CA PRO A 71 -2.69 -7.07 -9.81
C PRO A 71 -3.26 -6.51 -8.50
N VAL A 72 -2.50 -5.71 -7.75
CA VAL A 72 -2.94 -5.12 -6.48
C VAL A 72 -4.00 -4.05 -6.77
N PRO A 73 -5.16 -4.06 -6.09
CA PRO A 73 -6.26 -3.16 -6.47
C PRO A 73 -6.07 -1.71 -6.01
N VAL A 74 -5.25 -1.46 -4.98
CA VAL A 74 -5.07 -0.12 -4.40
C VAL A 74 -3.73 0.46 -4.83
N HIS A 75 -3.79 1.55 -5.57
CA HIS A 75 -2.64 2.27 -6.09
C HIS A 75 -2.64 3.71 -5.64
N LEU A 76 -1.45 4.26 -5.38
CA LEU A 76 -1.23 5.68 -5.15
C LEU A 76 -0.11 6.16 -6.07
N GLN A 77 -0.45 6.99 -7.04
CA GLN A 77 0.54 7.69 -7.85
C GLN A 77 1.16 8.83 -7.03
N LEU A 78 2.49 8.87 -6.97
CA LEU A 78 3.24 9.93 -6.33
C LEU A 78 3.60 11.01 -7.37
N GLY A 79 3.20 12.25 -7.06
CA GLY A 79 3.35 13.37 -7.99
C GLY A 79 2.38 13.29 -9.17
N LYS A 80 2.36 14.37 -9.98
CA LYS A 80 1.38 14.52 -11.08
C LYS A 80 1.87 14.02 -12.44
N GLU A 81 3.19 13.89 -12.62
CA GLU A 81 3.77 13.60 -13.94
C GLU A 81 3.53 12.16 -14.42
N GLY A 82 3.57 11.16 -13.52
CA GLY A 82 3.37 9.75 -13.85
C GLY A 82 4.46 9.08 -14.68
N LEU A 83 5.57 9.77 -14.95
CA LEU A 83 6.65 9.35 -15.85
C LEU A 83 7.82 8.64 -15.14
N GLY A 84 7.69 8.41 -13.83
CA GLY A 84 8.76 7.85 -13.01
C GLY A 84 9.80 8.89 -12.58
N ALA A 85 10.66 8.51 -11.64
CA ALA A 85 11.69 9.39 -11.09
C ALA A 85 13.00 9.43 -11.89
N GLY A 86 13.16 8.59 -12.91
CA GLY A 86 14.35 8.55 -13.74
C GLY A 86 15.64 8.25 -12.96
N ASN A 87 15.57 7.37 -11.98
CA ASN A 87 16.69 7.00 -11.07
C ASN A 87 17.25 8.18 -10.24
N LYS A 88 16.42 9.20 -9.97
CA LYS A 88 16.77 10.37 -9.16
C LYS A 88 15.95 10.39 -7.88
N PRO A 89 16.54 10.09 -6.71
CA PRO A 89 15.80 10.08 -5.43
C PRO A 89 15.18 11.43 -5.07
N GLU A 90 15.86 12.53 -5.40
CA GLU A 90 15.37 13.88 -5.10
C GLU A 90 14.04 14.16 -5.82
N LYS A 91 13.92 13.70 -7.09
CA LYS A 91 12.67 13.82 -7.85
C LYS A 91 11.55 13.01 -7.24
N ALA A 92 11.85 11.78 -6.80
CA ALA A 92 10.87 10.93 -6.13
C ALA A 92 10.47 11.47 -4.75
N ARG A 93 11.42 12.03 -4.00
CA ARG A 93 11.13 12.71 -2.73
C ARG A 93 10.18 13.88 -2.93
N ALA A 94 10.48 14.74 -3.90
CA ALA A 94 9.60 15.88 -4.23
C ALA A 94 8.20 15.43 -4.65
N ALA A 95 8.08 14.35 -5.44
CA ALA A 95 6.80 13.78 -5.84
C ALA A 95 6.00 13.23 -4.63
N ALA A 96 6.67 12.58 -3.68
CA ALA A 96 6.03 12.12 -2.44
C ALA A 96 5.60 13.28 -1.54
N GLU A 97 6.42 14.34 -1.44
CA GLU A 97 6.05 15.57 -0.70
C GLU A 97 4.84 16.28 -1.34
N GLU A 98 4.73 16.28 -2.66
CA GLU A 98 3.57 16.81 -3.37
C GLU A 98 2.29 16.01 -3.06
N SER A 99 2.42 14.72 -2.77
CA SER A 99 1.31 13.79 -2.51
C SER A 99 1.04 13.53 -1.02
N LEU A 100 1.51 14.40 -0.11
CA LEU A 100 1.39 14.18 1.34
C LEU A 100 -0.04 13.96 1.82
N GLU A 101 -1.01 14.72 1.28
CA GLU A 101 -2.41 14.59 1.68
C GLU A 101 -3.00 13.25 1.23
N ASP A 102 -2.65 12.79 0.03
CA ASP A 102 -3.08 11.48 -0.48
C ASP A 102 -2.47 10.33 0.35
N ILE A 103 -1.19 10.47 0.76
CA ILE A 103 -0.52 9.52 1.65
C ILE A 103 -1.21 9.47 3.02
N LYS A 104 -1.54 10.63 3.60
CA LYS A 104 -2.27 10.69 4.88
C LYS A 104 -3.66 10.06 4.74
N GLN A 105 -4.37 10.37 3.67
CA GLN A 105 -5.70 9.78 3.41
C GLN A 105 -5.61 8.26 3.29
N MET A 106 -4.64 7.74 2.56
CA MET A 106 -4.38 6.30 2.41
C MET A 106 -4.15 5.61 3.77
N LEU A 107 -3.51 6.29 4.72
CA LEU A 107 -3.18 5.76 6.05
C LEU A 107 -4.29 6.00 7.09
N SER A 108 -5.32 6.80 6.79
CA SER A 108 -6.36 7.21 7.74
C SER A 108 -7.54 6.23 7.87
N ASP A 109 -7.46 5.06 7.29
CA ASP A 109 -8.50 4.03 7.22
C ASP A 109 -8.51 3.06 8.42
N GLY A 110 -7.97 3.45 9.57
CA GLY A 110 -7.85 2.61 10.75
C GLY A 110 -6.55 1.79 10.81
N THR A 111 -5.62 2.02 9.91
CA THR A 111 -4.28 1.39 9.92
C THR A 111 -3.56 1.68 11.23
N ARG A 112 -3.06 0.63 11.89
CA ARG A 112 -2.27 0.72 13.13
C ARG A 112 -0.82 0.26 12.94
N MET A 113 -0.56 -0.52 11.89
CA MET A 113 0.77 -1.01 11.56
C MET A 113 0.98 -0.94 10.04
N ALA A 114 2.09 -0.36 9.63
CA ALA A 114 2.47 -0.23 8.23
C ALA A 114 3.83 -0.88 7.98
N PHE A 115 3.86 -1.83 7.06
CA PHE A 115 5.09 -2.37 6.48
C PHE A 115 5.37 -1.62 5.18
N ILE A 116 6.50 -0.93 5.13
CA ILE A 116 6.91 -0.18 3.93
C ILE A 116 8.08 -0.91 3.30
N THR A 117 7.85 -1.47 2.11
CA THR A 117 8.89 -2.18 1.36
C THR A 117 9.36 -1.40 0.15
N ALA A 118 10.68 -1.30 -0.01
CA ALA A 118 11.31 -0.56 -1.10
C ALA A 118 12.65 -1.17 -1.52
N GLY A 119 12.94 -1.10 -2.83
CA GLY A 119 14.28 -1.34 -3.33
C GLY A 119 15.09 -0.04 -3.28
N MET A 120 16.17 -0.02 -2.52
CA MET A 120 17.09 1.11 -2.43
C MET A 120 18.10 1.11 -3.58
N GLY A 121 18.65 2.27 -3.92
CA GLY A 121 19.57 2.47 -5.03
C GLY A 121 18.91 2.87 -6.35
N GLY A 122 17.59 2.87 -6.43
CA GLY A 122 16.79 3.45 -7.51
C GLY A 122 16.27 4.86 -7.16
N GLY A 123 15.42 5.42 -8.01
CA GLY A 123 14.79 6.74 -7.77
C GLY A 123 13.67 6.66 -6.74
N THR A 124 12.57 5.99 -7.08
CA THR A 124 11.32 6.05 -6.31
C THR A 124 11.44 5.41 -4.93
N GLY A 125 11.98 4.20 -4.83
CA GLY A 125 12.13 3.51 -3.54
C GLY A 125 13.02 4.31 -2.58
N THR A 126 14.17 4.78 -3.05
CA THR A 126 15.15 5.52 -2.25
C THR A 126 14.63 6.87 -1.77
N GLY A 127 13.93 7.60 -2.65
CA GLY A 127 13.48 8.96 -2.33
C GLY A 127 12.12 9.04 -1.66
N ALA A 128 11.16 8.22 -2.08
CA ALA A 128 9.77 8.32 -1.62
C ALA A 128 9.47 7.48 -0.36
N ALA A 129 10.11 6.31 -0.18
CA ALA A 129 9.82 5.46 0.96
C ALA A 129 10.08 6.14 2.32
N PRO A 130 11.19 6.90 2.52
CA PRO A 130 11.39 7.64 3.77
C PRO A 130 10.31 8.67 4.05
N VAL A 131 9.76 9.34 3.02
CA VAL A 131 8.68 10.31 3.16
C VAL A 131 7.41 9.62 3.66
N ILE A 132 7.04 8.49 3.06
CA ILE A 132 5.88 7.70 3.46
C ILE A 132 6.06 7.18 4.90
N ALA A 133 7.25 6.72 5.26
CA ALA A 133 7.57 6.26 6.61
C ALA A 133 7.43 7.39 7.63
N ARG A 134 7.93 8.58 7.31
CA ARG A 134 7.78 9.77 8.16
C ARG A 134 6.31 10.08 8.43
N VAL A 135 5.49 10.14 7.39
CA VAL A 135 4.05 10.42 7.52
C VAL A 135 3.37 9.35 8.38
N SER A 136 3.66 8.08 8.15
CA SER A 136 3.12 6.96 8.93
C SER A 136 3.48 7.10 10.43
N LYS A 137 4.73 7.40 10.74
CA LYS A 137 5.21 7.60 12.11
C LYS A 137 4.56 8.83 12.77
N GLU A 138 4.45 9.96 12.05
CA GLU A 138 3.79 11.18 12.53
C GLU A 138 2.30 10.97 12.84
N MET A 139 1.64 10.04 12.14
CA MET A 139 0.25 9.63 12.41
C MET A 139 0.12 8.64 13.57
N GLY A 140 1.21 8.27 14.25
CA GLY A 140 1.21 7.32 15.36
C GLY A 140 1.05 5.86 14.94
N ILE A 141 1.30 5.52 13.68
CA ILE A 141 1.25 4.17 13.14
C ILE A 141 2.58 3.48 13.39
N LEU A 142 2.54 2.22 13.89
CA LEU A 142 3.76 1.42 14.01
C LEU A 142 4.33 1.14 12.62
N THR A 143 5.51 1.68 12.34
CA THR A 143 6.10 1.68 11.00
C THR A 143 7.30 0.76 10.95
N VAL A 144 7.28 -0.21 10.04
CA VAL A 144 8.36 -1.17 9.79
C VAL A 144 8.88 -1.00 8.37
N GLY A 145 10.16 -0.74 8.21
CA GLY A 145 10.82 -0.66 6.90
C GLY A 145 11.46 -2.00 6.50
N ILE A 146 11.17 -2.47 5.29
CA ILE A 146 11.79 -3.65 4.68
C ILE A 146 12.43 -3.20 3.37
N VAL A 147 13.75 -3.17 3.32
CA VAL A 147 14.47 -2.65 2.18
C VAL A 147 15.45 -3.65 1.60
N THR A 148 15.63 -3.60 0.29
CA THR A 148 16.67 -4.32 -0.42
C THR A 148 17.75 -3.35 -0.88
N ILE A 149 19.01 -3.76 -0.78
CA ILE A 149 20.18 -3.02 -1.28
C ILE A 149 20.71 -3.70 -2.56
N PRO A 150 21.25 -2.92 -3.52
CA PRO A 150 21.80 -3.47 -4.74
C PRO A 150 23.06 -4.30 -4.47
N PHE A 151 23.34 -5.24 -5.36
CA PHE A 151 24.58 -6.03 -5.33
C PHE A 151 25.77 -5.19 -5.80
N ARG A 152 26.99 -5.60 -5.41
CA ARG A 152 28.23 -4.93 -5.80
C ARG A 152 28.41 -4.78 -7.30
N PHE A 153 27.98 -5.77 -8.08
CA PHE A 153 28.09 -5.72 -9.55
C PHE A 153 27.15 -4.69 -10.21
N GLU A 154 26.20 -4.10 -9.47
CA GLU A 154 25.31 -3.04 -9.97
C GLU A 154 25.99 -1.66 -9.98
N GLY A 155 27.12 -1.54 -9.33
CA GLY A 155 27.97 -0.35 -9.31
C GLY A 155 27.88 0.45 -7.99
N ASP A 156 29.03 1.01 -7.60
CA ASP A 156 29.24 1.68 -6.33
C ASP A 156 28.27 2.86 -6.13
N ARG A 157 27.98 3.62 -7.18
CA ARG A 157 27.03 4.73 -7.13
C ARG A 157 25.63 4.32 -6.67
N LYS A 158 25.16 3.14 -7.09
CA LYS A 158 23.87 2.64 -6.64
C LYS A 158 23.89 2.21 -5.18
N ILE A 159 25.03 1.67 -4.73
CA ILE A 159 25.22 1.26 -3.35
C ILE A 159 25.25 2.49 -2.44
N ASP A 160 26.01 3.52 -2.79
CA ASP A 160 26.05 4.77 -2.01
C ASP A 160 24.66 5.41 -1.91
N GLN A 161 23.96 5.51 -3.04
CA GLN A 161 22.58 6.00 -3.07
C GLN A 161 21.63 5.15 -2.22
N ALA A 162 21.84 3.83 -2.18
CA ALA A 162 21.04 2.94 -1.35
C ALA A 162 21.30 3.13 0.13
N LEU A 163 22.57 3.30 0.53
CA LEU A 163 22.97 3.53 1.91
C LEU A 163 22.40 4.86 2.45
N ASP A 164 22.45 5.92 1.64
CA ASP A 164 21.82 7.22 1.98
C ASP A 164 20.32 7.05 2.21
N GLY A 165 19.65 6.27 1.34
CA GLY A 165 18.22 5.97 1.47
C GLY A 165 17.88 5.15 2.72
N VAL A 166 18.73 4.17 3.06
CA VAL A 166 18.58 3.36 4.29
C VAL A 166 18.75 4.23 5.52
N GLU A 167 19.76 5.12 5.55
CA GLU A 167 19.99 6.04 6.67
C GLU A 167 18.80 6.98 6.87
N GLU A 168 18.24 7.52 5.78
CA GLU A 168 17.07 8.38 5.87
C GLU A 168 15.83 7.60 6.33
N MET A 169 15.62 6.38 5.83
CA MET A 169 14.52 5.51 6.25
C MET A 169 14.57 5.16 7.73
N ALA A 170 15.77 4.87 8.25
CA ALA A 170 15.99 4.47 9.64
C ALA A 170 15.55 5.54 10.67
N LYS A 171 15.46 6.80 10.28
CA LYS A 171 14.98 7.90 11.15
C LYS A 171 13.46 7.79 11.41
N HIS A 172 12.74 7.06 10.56
CA HIS A 172 11.28 7.09 10.51
C HIS A 172 10.60 5.73 10.76
N VAL A 173 11.36 4.69 11.09
CA VAL A 173 10.84 3.32 11.34
C VAL A 173 11.18 2.85 12.74
#